data_9c79fb70ad4156dce0351378df241bf8
#
_entry.id   9c79fb70ad4156dce0351378df241bf8
#
_cell.length_a   1.000
_cell.length_b   1.000
_cell.length_c   1.000
_cell.angle_alpha   90.00
_cell.angle_beta   90.00
_cell.angle_gamma   90.00
#
_symmetry.space_group_name_H-M   'P 1'
#
loop_
_entity.id
_entity.type
_entity.pdbx_description
1 polymer ?
#
loop_
_entity_poly.entity_id
_entity_poly.type
_entity_poly.pdbx_seq_one_letter_code
_entity_poly.pdbx_strand_id
1 'polypeptide(L)'
;MAKCTKKVGIVGKYGTPYDASPRKMVKKIEISQHAKYTCSFRGKTKMKRRAVGIWHCGSCLKTVAGGAWTYNTTCHHSKVCHQKTEGIEGPVEAPPFEMLLAYDAQVNLCNKNK
;
A
#
# COMPACT_ATOMS: atom_id res chain seq x y z
N MET A 1 0.30 19.56 -29.46
CA MET A 1 1.13 20.47 -28.65
C MET A 1 2.55 19.96 -28.59
N ALA A 2 3.54 20.85 -28.79
CA ALA A 2 4.95 20.49 -28.66
C ALA A 2 5.27 20.18 -27.19
N LYS A 3 6.12 19.17 -26.95
CA LYS A 3 6.58 18.81 -25.61
C LYS A 3 7.51 19.87 -25.05
N CYS A 4 7.19 20.48 -23.92
CA CYS A 4 7.99 21.54 -23.30
C CYS A 4 9.42 21.14 -22.96
N THR A 5 9.64 19.89 -22.51
CA THR A 5 10.96 19.39 -22.10
C THR A 5 11.19 17.99 -22.64
N LYS A 6 12.45 17.66 -22.97
CA LYS A 6 12.80 16.35 -23.51
C LYS A 6 12.94 15.27 -22.42
N LYS A 7 13.62 15.57 -21.31
CA LYS A 7 13.94 14.61 -20.22
C LYS A 7 13.60 15.12 -18.82
N VAL A 8 13.67 16.42 -18.57
CA VAL A 8 13.63 17.01 -17.22
C VAL A 8 12.24 16.87 -16.57
N GLY A 9 11.18 17.18 -17.29
CA GLY A 9 9.82 17.08 -16.76
C GLY A 9 9.58 17.98 -15.56
N ILE A 10 8.98 17.41 -14.48
CA ILE A 10 8.59 18.15 -13.27
C ILE A 10 9.77 18.77 -12.51
N VAL A 11 10.96 18.19 -12.60
CA VAL A 11 12.16 18.71 -11.88
C VAL A 11 12.82 19.89 -12.60
N GLY A 12 12.32 20.31 -13.75
CA GLY A 12 12.74 21.54 -14.42
C GLY A 12 12.51 22.81 -13.57
N LYS A 13 11.59 22.77 -12.63
CA LYS A 13 11.33 23.86 -11.66
C LYS A 13 12.54 24.22 -10.79
N TYR A 14 13.45 23.29 -10.57
CA TYR A 14 14.64 23.50 -9.74
C TYR A 14 15.78 24.21 -10.46
N GLY A 15 15.77 24.20 -11.80
CA GLY A 15 16.72 24.95 -12.60
C GLY A 15 18.17 24.52 -12.48
N THR A 16 19.06 25.45 -12.79
CA THR A 16 20.53 25.28 -12.78
C THR A 16 21.18 25.12 -11.40
N PRO A 17 20.63 25.67 -10.27
CA PRO A 17 21.28 25.57 -8.96
C PRO A 17 21.55 24.14 -8.49
N TYR A 18 20.77 23.20 -8.98
CA TYR A 18 20.91 21.78 -8.62
C TYR A 18 21.45 20.96 -9.78
N ASP A 19 22.42 20.09 -9.48
CA ASP A 19 23.03 19.21 -10.45
C ASP A 19 22.04 18.21 -11.06
N ALA A 20 22.40 17.67 -12.22
CA ALA A 20 21.55 16.72 -12.95
C ALA A 20 21.30 15.42 -12.14
N SER A 21 22.28 14.95 -11.37
CA SER A 21 22.18 13.73 -10.58
C SER A 21 21.14 13.83 -9.45
N PRO A 22 21.18 14.83 -8.54
CA PRO A 22 20.15 15.05 -7.55
C PRO A 22 18.77 15.25 -8.17
N ARG A 23 18.66 16.02 -9.25
CA ARG A 23 17.38 16.22 -9.96
C ARG A 23 16.81 14.91 -10.50
N LYS A 24 17.63 14.00 -10.99
CA LYS A 24 17.19 12.69 -11.47
C LYS A 24 16.61 11.82 -10.33
N MET A 25 17.22 11.85 -9.15
CA MET A 25 16.72 11.13 -7.97
C MET A 25 15.40 11.71 -7.47
N VAL A 26 15.35 13.03 -7.31
CA VAL A 26 14.17 13.76 -6.86
C VAL A 26 13.00 13.61 -7.81
N LYS A 27 13.26 13.51 -9.12
CA LYS A 27 12.21 13.30 -10.13
C LYS A 27 11.35 12.08 -9.85
N LYS A 28 11.94 10.96 -9.44
CA LYS A 28 11.21 9.74 -9.09
C LYS A 28 10.30 9.96 -7.90
N ILE A 29 10.81 10.63 -6.88
CA ILE A 29 10.08 10.95 -5.65
C ILE A 29 8.94 11.93 -5.93
N GLU A 30 9.18 12.97 -6.69
CA GLU A 30 8.18 13.97 -7.07
C GLU A 30 7.02 13.34 -7.86
N ILE A 31 7.31 12.44 -8.77
CA ILE A 31 6.27 11.74 -9.53
C ILE A 31 5.43 10.86 -8.62
N SER A 32 6.05 10.08 -7.73
CA SER A 32 5.35 9.17 -6.84
C SER A 32 4.49 9.89 -5.79
N GLN A 33 4.96 11.01 -5.23
CA GLN A 33 4.19 11.75 -4.23
C GLN A 33 2.95 12.46 -4.79
N HIS A 34 2.97 12.85 -6.07
CA HIS A 34 1.84 13.51 -6.73
C HIS A 34 0.93 12.53 -7.49
N ALA A 35 1.32 11.27 -7.62
CA ALA A 35 0.52 10.25 -8.26
C ALA A 35 -0.78 9.97 -7.48
N LYS A 36 -1.79 9.51 -8.19
CA LYS A 36 -3.03 9.01 -7.60
C LYS A 36 -2.94 7.49 -7.47
N TYR A 37 -3.21 6.99 -6.28
CA TYR A 37 -3.18 5.56 -5.98
C TYR A 37 -4.59 5.00 -5.81
N THR A 38 -4.69 3.70 -5.98
CA THR A 38 -5.95 2.98 -5.80
C THR A 38 -6.30 2.87 -4.31
N CYS A 39 -7.52 3.25 -3.96
CA CYS A 39 -8.02 3.13 -2.60
C CYS A 39 -8.27 1.65 -2.26
N SER A 40 -7.72 1.16 -1.15
CA SER A 40 -7.91 -0.21 -0.69
C SER A 40 -9.35 -0.53 -0.27
N PHE A 41 -10.14 0.48 0.12
CA PHE A 41 -11.52 0.30 0.58
C PHE A 41 -12.55 0.26 -0.54
N ARG A 42 -12.37 1.03 -1.61
CA ARG A 42 -13.33 1.14 -2.71
C ARG A 42 -12.77 0.79 -4.08
N GLY A 43 -11.48 0.57 -4.22
CA GLY A 43 -10.83 0.29 -5.50
C GLY A 43 -10.76 1.47 -6.48
N LYS A 44 -11.23 2.67 -6.12
CA LYS A 44 -11.15 3.86 -6.97
C LYS A 44 -9.78 4.55 -6.85
N THR A 45 -9.23 5.04 -7.95
CA THR A 45 -7.93 5.73 -8.01
C THR A 45 -8.03 7.20 -7.59
N LYS A 46 -8.42 7.45 -6.35
CA LYS A 46 -8.58 8.81 -5.80
C LYS A 46 -7.77 9.05 -4.52
N MET A 47 -6.85 8.17 -4.19
CA MET A 47 -5.97 8.33 -3.05
C MET A 47 -4.87 9.33 -3.37
N LYS A 48 -4.75 10.38 -2.57
CA LYS A 48 -3.72 11.43 -2.70
C LYS A 48 -2.97 11.61 -1.39
N ARG A 49 -1.69 11.99 -1.50
CA ARG A 49 -0.88 12.39 -0.36
C ARG A 49 -1.37 13.72 0.21
N ARG A 50 -1.62 13.77 1.50
CA ARG A 50 -1.97 15.00 2.24
C ARG A 50 -0.77 15.57 2.99
N ALA A 51 -0.04 14.72 3.67
CA ALA A 51 1.18 15.04 4.41
C ALA A 51 2.13 13.85 4.36
N VAL A 52 3.29 13.96 5.01
CA VAL A 52 4.27 12.86 5.08
C VAL A 52 3.64 11.65 5.77
N GLY A 53 3.55 10.54 5.06
CA GLY A 53 2.96 9.31 5.58
C GLY A 53 1.44 9.31 5.70
N ILE A 54 0.75 10.40 5.35
CA ILE A 54 -0.71 10.54 5.46
C ILE A 54 -1.32 10.61 4.06
N TRP A 55 -2.15 9.63 3.76
CA TRP A 55 -2.83 9.48 2.48
C TRP A 55 -4.35 9.57 2.66
N HIS A 56 -4.99 10.38 1.85
CA HIS A 56 -6.43 10.65 1.94
C HIS A 56 -7.13 10.28 0.63
N CYS A 57 -8.26 9.60 0.74
CA CYS A 57 -9.10 9.26 -0.41
C CYS A 57 -10.22 10.30 -0.58
N GLY A 58 -10.23 10.98 -1.73
CA GLY A 58 -11.28 11.95 -2.04
C GLY A 58 -12.67 11.36 -2.32
N SER A 59 -12.81 10.02 -2.37
CA SER A 59 -14.08 9.34 -2.64
C SER A 59 -14.76 8.79 -1.38
N CYS A 60 -13.99 8.18 -0.48
CA CYS A 60 -14.50 7.59 0.75
C CYS A 60 -14.18 8.43 1.99
N LEU A 61 -13.43 9.53 1.82
CA LEU A 61 -13.01 10.46 2.86
C LEU A 61 -12.16 9.82 3.98
N LYS A 62 -11.72 8.58 3.79
CA LYS A 62 -10.87 7.87 4.74
C LYS A 62 -9.42 8.30 4.59
N THR A 63 -8.75 8.42 5.72
CA THR A 63 -7.32 8.70 5.81
C THR A 63 -6.58 7.45 6.23
N VAL A 64 -5.47 7.15 5.57
CA VAL A 64 -4.67 5.93 5.78
C VAL A 64 -3.21 6.32 5.95
N ALA A 65 -2.51 5.66 6.84
CA ALA A 65 -1.07 5.75 6.95
C ALA A 65 -0.39 4.98 5.82
N GLY A 66 0.62 5.57 5.22
CA GLY A 66 1.39 4.96 4.14
C GLY A 66 2.85 5.37 4.17
N GLY A 67 3.57 5.15 3.07
CA GLY A 67 4.95 5.61 2.93
C GLY A 67 5.08 7.12 2.82
N ALA A 68 6.27 7.65 3.04
CA ALA A 68 6.55 9.08 2.99
C ALA A 68 6.27 9.69 1.60
N TRP A 69 6.66 8.98 0.55
CA TRP A 69 6.57 9.45 -0.84
C TRP A 69 5.74 8.54 -1.74
N THR A 70 5.50 7.31 -1.31
CA THR A 70 4.70 6.31 -2.02
C THR A 70 3.63 5.75 -1.10
N TYR A 71 2.43 5.51 -1.60
CA TYR A 71 1.35 4.94 -0.79
C TYR A 71 1.67 3.51 -0.36
N ASN A 72 2.03 2.66 -1.30
CA ASN A 72 2.38 1.27 -1.04
C ASN A 72 3.90 1.12 -0.85
N THR A 73 4.33 0.78 0.33
CA THR A 73 5.68 0.30 0.62
C THR A 73 5.68 -1.22 0.71
N THR A 74 6.84 -1.85 0.66
CA THR A 74 6.97 -3.31 0.80
C THR A 74 6.33 -3.82 2.09
N CYS A 75 6.55 -3.12 3.20
CA CYS A 75 5.94 -3.47 4.50
C CYS A 75 4.43 -3.28 4.51
N HIS A 76 3.93 -2.22 3.86
CA HIS A 76 2.49 -1.96 3.78
C HIS A 76 1.78 -3.01 2.92
N HIS A 77 2.41 -3.42 1.82
CA HIS A 77 1.85 -4.47 0.96
C HIS A 77 1.72 -5.80 1.71
N SER A 78 2.72 -6.18 2.49
CA SER A 78 2.68 -7.39 3.32
C SER A 78 1.56 -7.35 4.36
N LYS A 79 1.39 -6.22 5.05
CA LYS A 79 0.30 -6.03 6.02
C LYS A 79 -1.09 -6.09 5.40
N VAL A 80 -1.27 -5.48 4.23
CA VAL A 80 -2.56 -5.52 3.51
C VAL A 80 -2.87 -6.92 3.00
N CYS A 81 -1.88 -7.69 2.59
CA CYS A 81 -2.08 -9.08 2.21
C CYS A 81 -2.48 -9.94 3.41
N HIS A 82 -1.89 -9.74 4.59
CA HIS A 82 -2.30 -10.42 5.82
C HIS A 82 -3.72 -10.03 6.24
N GLN A 83 -4.07 -8.75 6.21
CA GLN A 83 -5.42 -8.30 6.55
C GLN A 83 -6.49 -8.79 5.56
N LYS A 84 -6.14 -9.06 4.31
CA LYS A 84 -7.07 -9.65 3.33
C LYS A 84 -7.36 -11.12 3.61
N THR A 85 -6.40 -11.85 4.11
CA THR A 85 -6.60 -13.24 4.54
C THR A 85 -7.39 -13.33 5.84
N GLU A 86 -7.17 -12.43 6.77
CA GLU A 86 -7.95 -12.33 8.02
C GLU A 86 -9.37 -11.74 7.80
N GLY A 87 -9.55 -10.88 6.80
CA GLY A 87 -10.84 -10.27 6.47
C GLY A 87 -11.77 -11.16 5.62
N ILE A 88 -11.33 -12.32 5.18
CA ILE A 88 -12.17 -13.37 4.57
C ILE A 88 -12.86 -14.19 5.67
N GLU A 89 -12.31 -14.26 6.85
CA GLU A 89 -13.02 -14.65 8.05
C GLU A 89 -13.90 -13.46 8.50
N GLY A 90 -15.06 -13.30 7.81
CA GLY A 90 -16.17 -12.55 8.37
C GLY A 90 -16.43 -13.03 9.79
N PRO A 91 -17.34 -12.43 10.60
CA PRO A 91 -17.66 -12.94 11.91
C PRO A 91 -18.13 -14.38 11.76
N VAL A 92 -17.18 -15.28 11.70
CA VAL A 92 -17.40 -16.70 11.81
C VAL A 92 -17.77 -16.83 13.27
N GLU A 93 -19.04 -17.13 13.52
CA GLU A 93 -19.46 -17.70 14.79
C GLU A 93 -18.38 -18.73 15.15
N ALA A 94 -17.85 -18.60 16.37
CA ALA A 94 -16.80 -19.50 16.84
C ALA A 94 -17.18 -20.91 16.46
N PRO A 95 -16.33 -21.68 15.78
CA PRO A 95 -16.69 -23.02 15.33
C PRO A 95 -17.16 -23.81 16.54
N PRO A 96 -18.26 -24.58 16.44
CA PRO A 96 -18.80 -25.29 17.58
C PRO A 96 -17.66 -26.10 18.20
N PHE A 97 -17.63 -26.10 19.53
CA PHE A 97 -16.56 -26.72 20.35
C PHE A 97 -16.15 -28.13 19.89
N GLU A 98 -17.07 -28.87 19.28
CA GLU A 98 -16.84 -30.19 18.69
C GLU A 98 -15.88 -30.17 17.47
N MET A 99 -15.89 -29.11 16.66
CA MET A 99 -14.94 -28.98 15.53
C MET A 99 -13.51 -28.66 16.00
N LEU A 100 -13.34 -27.93 17.09
CA LEU A 100 -12.05 -27.68 17.71
C LEU A 100 -11.42 -28.96 18.25
N LEU A 101 -12.21 -29.82 18.88
CA LEU A 101 -11.76 -31.13 19.37
C LEU A 101 -11.34 -32.08 18.23
N ALA A 102 -12.05 -32.07 17.10
CA ALA A 102 -11.68 -32.84 15.93
C ALA A 102 -10.38 -32.35 15.28
N TYR A 103 -10.13 -31.03 15.29
CA TYR A 103 -8.90 -30.46 14.75
C TYR A 103 -7.69 -30.81 15.63
N ASP A 104 -7.81 -30.72 16.96
CA ASP A 104 -6.76 -31.11 17.90
C ASP A 104 -6.43 -32.61 17.84
N ALA A 105 -7.43 -33.46 17.63
CA ALA A 105 -7.23 -34.87 17.43
C ALA A 105 -6.46 -35.18 16.15
N GLN A 106 -6.70 -34.44 15.07
CA GLN A 106 -6.01 -34.63 13.77
C GLN A 106 -4.56 -34.14 13.83
N VAL A 107 -4.27 -33.05 14.53
CA VAL A 107 -2.91 -32.54 14.72
C VAL A 107 -2.07 -33.50 15.58
N ASN A 108 -2.67 -34.11 16.60
CA ASN A 108 -2.00 -35.10 17.45
C ASN A 108 -1.68 -36.41 16.71
N LEU A 109 -2.50 -36.82 15.74
CA LEU A 109 -2.23 -37.99 14.88
C LEU A 109 -1.04 -37.77 13.95
N CYS A 110 -0.90 -36.55 13.38
CA CYS A 110 0.25 -36.19 12.53
C CYS A 110 1.58 -36.16 13.29
N ASN A 111 1.58 -35.84 14.59
CA ASN A 111 2.79 -35.81 15.42
C ASN A 111 3.26 -37.17 15.92
N LYS A 112 2.43 -38.23 15.87
CA LYS A 112 2.82 -39.57 16.29
C LYS A 112 3.49 -40.41 15.19
N ASN A 113 3.53 -39.90 13.94
CA ASN A 113 4.14 -40.60 12.79
C ASN A 113 5.45 -39.95 12.32
N LYS A 114 6.19 -39.28 13.17
CA LYS A 114 7.57 -38.83 12.94
C LYS A 114 8.54 -39.52 13.88
#